data_5c75b2bcd80083781cbd268520c51697
#
_entry.id   5c75b2bcd80083781cbd268520c51697
#
_cell.length_a   1.000
_cell.length_b   1.000
_cell.length_c   1.000
_cell.angle_alpha   90.00
_cell.angle_beta   90.00
_cell.angle_gamma   90.00
#
_symmetry.space_group_name_H-M   'P 1'
#
loop_
_entity.id
_entity.type
_entity.pdbx_description
1 polymer ?
#
loop_
_entity_poly.entity_id
_entity_poly.type
_entity_poly.pdbx_seq_one_letter_code
_entity_poly.pdbx_strand_id
1 'polypeptide(L)'
;EIKPTERYLMERFITAPMTVQGELIQHHNYQEIRQPQLKKSNYTPTLKWVSLDIETHDLRGKLYSIAVSTDITHEVFMVKHPAHPPALSDQTNITWCETETSALLAYFDWLKQYDPDIILGWNVIGFDLAFLKWKCQELKVPFALGRGNETATILEAQNTGQIAVARIPGRIVLDGISSLRGAFWNFDHYALNNVAKQMLGDEKLISGESNKLEEIRRQYIEDPEALAAYNLQDCKLVARIFAKADLINFSLERARMTGLAADRQGGSVAAFDNLYLPQLHRHGYVAADVGSMMNSASSPGGYVMDSTPGLYNNVLVLDFKSLYPSIIRTFKIDPMGLAVGLSAENDKELIDTIPGFLDAQFSREQHILPGLVTQLWNDRDHAKKAKDAPLSHAIKIIMNSFYGVLGSSGCRFFNPQLASSITRRGHEIIQETA
;
A
#
# COMPACT_ATOMS: atom_id res chain seq x y z
N GLU A 1 4.98 -18.65 5.15
CA GLU A 1 4.30 -18.99 6.40
C GLU A 1 3.60 -17.76 6.97
N ILE A 2 2.33 -17.90 7.40
CA ILE A 2 1.55 -16.79 7.97
C ILE A 2 1.85 -16.72 9.47
N LYS A 3 2.14 -15.54 9.99
CA LYS A 3 2.43 -15.34 11.41
C LYS A 3 1.24 -15.78 12.28
N PRO A 4 1.46 -16.36 13.47
CA PRO A 4 0.39 -16.85 14.33
C PRO A 4 -0.69 -15.82 14.64
N THR A 5 -0.31 -14.58 14.88
CA THR A 5 -1.25 -13.46 15.15
C THR A 5 -2.10 -13.12 13.93
N GLU A 6 -1.49 -13.04 12.75
CA GLU A 6 -2.21 -12.79 11.49
C GLU A 6 -3.15 -13.97 11.19
N ARG A 7 -2.69 -15.21 11.39
CA ARG A 7 -3.50 -16.42 11.23
C ARG A 7 -4.70 -16.44 12.17
N TYR A 8 -4.48 -16.06 13.42
CA TYR A 8 -5.56 -16.01 14.41
C TYR A 8 -6.70 -15.08 13.97
N LEU A 9 -6.36 -13.88 13.47
CA LEU A 9 -7.35 -12.91 12.97
C LEU A 9 -8.02 -13.39 11.69
N MET A 10 -7.21 -13.87 10.74
CA MET A 10 -7.67 -14.38 9.45
C MET A 10 -8.71 -15.50 9.61
N GLU A 11 -8.42 -16.52 10.41
CA GLU A 11 -9.32 -17.66 10.63
C GLU A 11 -10.64 -17.27 11.33
N ARG A 12 -10.71 -16.10 11.92
CA ARG A 12 -11.93 -15.55 12.55
C ARG A 12 -12.63 -14.50 11.70
N PHE A 13 -12.16 -14.29 10.48
CA PHE A 13 -12.64 -13.22 9.59
C PHE A 13 -12.59 -11.83 10.25
N ILE A 14 -11.61 -11.60 11.12
CA ILE A 14 -11.40 -10.34 11.79
C ILE A 14 -10.41 -9.52 10.99
N THR A 15 -10.89 -8.40 10.47
CA THR A 15 -10.09 -7.34 9.87
C THR A 15 -10.13 -6.10 10.78
N ALA A 16 -9.23 -5.15 10.60
CA ALA A 16 -9.33 -3.89 11.34
C ALA A 16 -10.54 -3.06 10.83
N PRO A 17 -11.23 -2.32 11.69
CA PRO A 17 -11.09 -2.29 13.16
C PRO A 17 -11.77 -3.48 13.86
N MET A 18 -11.40 -3.67 15.13
CA MET A 18 -11.96 -4.75 15.94
C MET A 18 -12.34 -4.28 17.34
N THR A 19 -13.35 -4.93 17.93
CA THR A 19 -13.67 -4.78 19.35
C THR A 19 -12.87 -5.81 20.14
N VAL A 20 -12.24 -5.36 21.22
CA VAL A 20 -11.45 -6.19 22.12
C VAL A 20 -12.10 -6.15 23.50
N GLN A 21 -12.39 -7.31 24.09
CA GLN A 21 -12.92 -7.45 25.45
C GLN A 21 -12.00 -8.38 26.24
N GLY A 22 -11.69 -8.05 27.49
CA GLY A 22 -10.82 -8.82 28.35
C GLY A 22 -10.45 -8.07 29.63
N GLU A 23 -9.60 -8.63 30.44
CA GLU A 23 -9.06 -7.98 31.64
C GLU A 23 -8.05 -6.89 31.24
N LEU A 24 -8.38 -5.63 31.52
CA LEU A 24 -7.52 -4.48 31.20
C LEU A 24 -6.52 -4.25 32.34
N ILE A 25 -5.23 -4.28 32.00
CA ILE A 25 -4.12 -3.94 32.88
C ILE A 25 -3.44 -2.69 32.34
N GLN A 26 -3.36 -1.66 33.16
CA GLN A 26 -2.65 -0.42 32.83
C GLN A 26 -1.18 -0.56 33.19
N HIS A 27 -0.30 -0.40 32.20
CA HIS A 27 1.14 -0.23 32.38
C HIS A 27 1.53 1.24 32.19
N HIS A 28 2.78 1.59 32.50
CA HIS A 28 3.27 2.97 32.41
C HIS A 28 3.13 3.57 31.00
N ASN A 29 3.47 2.79 29.97
CA ASN A 29 3.52 3.26 28.57
C ASN A 29 2.52 2.57 27.64
N TYR A 30 1.74 1.56 28.11
CA TYR A 30 0.80 0.82 27.29
C TYR A 30 -0.31 0.20 28.13
N GLN A 31 -1.34 -0.27 27.46
CA GLN A 31 -2.42 -1.05 28.06
C GLN A 31 -2.33 -2.49 27.56
N GLU A 32 -2.45 -3.45 28.48
CA GLU A 32 -2.52 -4.88 28.18
C GLU A 32 -3.96 -5.35 28.40
N ILE A 33 -4.49 -6.10 27.45
CA ILE A 33 -5.76 -6.81 27.64
C ILE A 33 -5.46 -8.30 27.65
N ARG A 34 -5.65 -8.94 28.83
CA ARG A 34 -5.44 -10.37 29.00
C ARG A 34 -6.66 -11.16 28.56
N GLN A 35 -6.40 -12.38 28.03
CA GLN A 35 -7.41 -13.30 27.50
C GLN A 35 -8.41 -12.60 26.57
N PRO A 36 -7.95 -11.85 25.54
CA PRO A 36 -8.80 -11.00 24.74
C PRO A 36 -9.79 -11.81 23.92
N GLN A 37 -11.06 -11.40 23.95
CA GLN A 37 -12.07 -11.81 22.98
C GLN A 37 -12.15 -10.74 21.89
N LEU A 38 -11.91 -11.15 20.65
CA LEU A 38 -11.87 -10.24 19.51
C LEU A 38 -13.08 -10.43 18.62
N LYS A 39 -13.69 -9.33 18.19
CA LYS A 39 -14.81 -9.32 17.22
C LYS A 39 -14.58 -8.23 16.19
N LYS A 40 -15.02 -8.48 14.95
CA LYS A 40 -15.06 -7.42 13.92
C LYS A 40 -15.91 -6.24 14.42
N SER A 41 -15.45 -5.02 14.13
CA SER A 41 -16.15 -3.77 14.48
C SER A 41 -16.41 -2.92 13.24
N ASN A 42 -17.43 -2.08 13.31
CA ASN A 42 -17.73 -1.09 12.27
C ASN A 42 -17.22 0.32 12.63
N TYR A 43 -16.36 0.42 13.63
CA TYR A 43 -15.73 1.69 14.01
C TYR A 43 -14.88 2.24 12.88
N THR A 44 -15.02 3.55 12.62
CA THR A 44 -14.14 4.26 11.67
C THR A 44 -13.23 5.19 12.46
N PRO A 45 -11.92 4.92 12.51
CA PRO A 45 -11.00 5.76 13.27
C PRO A 45 -10.76 7.10 12.56
N THR A 46 -10.62 8.17 13.34
CA THR A 46 -10.02 9.41 12.89
C THR A 46 -8.54 9.37 13.23
N LEU A 47 -7.69 9.20 12.24
CA LEU A 47 -6.24 9.05 12.45
C LEU A 47 -5.53 10.39 12.25
N LYS A 48 -4.63 10.72 13.18
CA LYS A 48 -3.73 11.86 13.05
C LYS A 48 -2.60 11.51 12.11
N TRP A 49 -2.27 12.41 11.21
CA TRP A 49 -1.14 12.24 10.30
C TRP A 49 -0.13 13.38 10.39
N VAL A 50 1.09 13.11 10.00
CA VAL A 50 2.15 14.08 9.81
C VAL A 50 2.85 13.80 8.49
N SER A 51 3.09 14.83 7.67
CA SER A 51 3.99 14.78 6.52
C SER A 51 5.38 15.18 6.96
N LEU A 52 6.38 14.37 6.62
CA LEU A 52 7.79 14.51 6.97
C LEU A 52 8.63 14.67 5.71
N ASP A 53 9.59 15.59 5.76
CA ASP A 53 10.65 15.75 4.77
C ASP A 53 11.93 16.26 5.44
N ILE A 54 13.11 15.95 4.89
CA ILE A 54 14.39 16.41 5.40
C ILE A 54 15.24 17.05 4.31
N GLU A 55 16.07 18.03 4.71
CA GLU A 55 17.11 18.54 3.84
C GLU A 55 18.50 18.22 4.38
N THR A 56 19.39 17.78 3.51
CA THR A 56 20.71 17.26 3.86
C THR A 56 21.79 17.76 2.91
N HIS A 57 23.05 17.68 3.34
CA HIS A 57 24.19 18.00 2.50
C HIS A 57 24.31 17.04 1.29
N ASP A 58 24.14 15.75 1.56
CA ASP A 58 24.13 14.65 0.61
C ASP A 58 23.52 13.40 1.27
N LEU A 59 23.61 12.25 0.61
CA LEU A 59 23.00 11.00 1.07
C LEU A 59 23.50 10.50 2.45
N ARG A 60 24.68 10.92 2.91
CA ARG A 60 25.27 10.55 4.21
C ARG A 60 26.08 11.70 4.83
N GLY A 61 25.68 12.92 4.58
CA GLY A 61 26.34 14.10 5.07
C GLY A 61 25.67 14.72 6.31
N LYS A 62 25.73 16.06 6.39
CA LYS A 62 25.08 16.83 7.44
C LYS A 62 23.57 16.86 7.25
N LEU A 63 22.85 16.79 8.36
CA LEU A 63 21.43 17.14 8.41
C LEU A 63 21.30 18.66 8.50
N TYR A 64 20.52 19.24 7.60
CA TYR A 64 20.24 20.67 7.60
C TYR A 64 18.94 21.02 8.31
N SER A 65 17.86 20.29 7.96
CA SER A 65 16.56 20.52 8.57
C SER A 65 15.70 19.25 8.56
N ILE A 66 14.72 19.24 9.46
CA ILE A 66 13.61 18.27 9.49
C ILE A 66 12.34 19.11 9.48
N ALA A 67 11.49 18.96 8.46
CA ALA A 67 10.21 19.62 8.40
C ALA A 67 9.06 18.65 8.66
N VAL A 68 8.05 19.15 9.35
CA VAL A 68 6.80 18.43 9.62
C VAL A 68 5.61 19.32 9.30
N SER A 69 4.59 18.74 8.69
CA SER A 69 3.35 19.43 8.36
C SER A 69 2.16 18.54 8.69
N THR A 70 1.18 19.12 9.37
CA THR A 70 -0.09 18.49 9.71
C THR A 70 -1.24 19.34 9.18
N ASP A 71 -2.47 19.00 9.51
CA ASP A 71 -3.66 19.82 9.22
C ASP A 71 -3.75 21.08 10.10
N ILE A 72 -3.08 21.10 11.27
CA ILE A 72 -3.20 22.17 12.27
C ILE A 72 -1.89 22.89 12.58
N THR A 73 -0.74 22.26 12.33
CA THR A 73 0.56 22.84 12.69
C THR A 73 1.64 22.46 11.69
N HIS A 74 2.63 23.34 11.58
CA HIS A 74 3.80 23.18 10.74
C HIS A 74 5.04 23.59 11.53
N GLU A 75 6.11 22.81 11.44
CA GLU A 75 7.37 23.09 12.17
C GLU A 75 8.56 22.67 11.32
N VAL A 76 9.65 23.42 11.41
CA VAL A 76 10.95 23.06 10.84
C VAL A 76 12.02 23.12 11.91
N PHE A 77 12.67 22.01 12.16
CA PHE A 77 13.81 21.90 13.06
C PHE A 77 15.08 22.16 12.23
N MET A 78 15.58 23.41 12.27
CA MET A 78 16.71 23.87 11.46
C MET A 78 18.00 23.87 12.26
N VAL A 79 19.03 23.20 11.73
CA VAL A 79 20.37 23.22 12.32
C VAL A 79 21.06 24.54 11.96
N LYS A 80 21.54 25.28 12.96
CA LYS A 80 22.23 26.55 12.78
C LYS A 80 23.53 26.36 11.99
N HIS A 81 23.79 27.27 11.04
CA HIS A 81 25.09 27.35 10.41
C HIS A 81 26.01 28.27 11.26
N PRO A 82 27.26 27.87 11.54
CA PRO A 82 28.15 28.65 12.41
C PRO A 82 28.43 30.08 11.93
N ALA A 83 28.40 30.32 10.61
CA ALA A 83 28.67 31.64 10.01
C ALA A 83 27.44 32.57 10.01
N HIS A 84 26.25 32.05 10.25
CA HIS A 84 25.01 32.84 10.19
C HIS A 84 24.16 32.56 11.44
N PRO A 85 24.33 33.37 12.50
CA PRO A 85 23.38 33.36 13.60
C PRO A 85 22.00 33.72 13.00
N PRO A 86 20.91 33.04 13.41
CA PRO A 86 19.58 33.35 12.90
C PRO A 86 19.30 34.83 13.13
N ALA A 87 18.87 35.53 12.11
CA ALA A 87 18.21 36.82 12.31
C ALA A 87 17.04 36.56 13.28
N LEU A 88 16.75 37.50 14.17
CA LEU A 88 15.53 37.46 14.97
C LEU A 88 14.35 37.67 14.00
N SER A 89 13.97 36.61 13.27
CA SER A 89 12.81 36.64 12.43
C SER A 89 11.61 36.17 13.25
N ASP A 90 10.50 36.89 13.11
CA ASP A 90 9.21 36.51 13.70
C ASP A 90 8.55 35.30 13.01
N GLN A 91 9.31 34.51 12.23
CA GLN A 91 8.79 33.28 11.63
C GLN A 91 8.58 32.22 12.71
N THR A 92 7.33 32.06 13.14
CA THR A 92 6.90 31.23 14.26
C THR A 92 7.04 29.71 14.01
N ASN A 93 7.47 29.30 12.82
CA ASN A 93 7.48 27.88 12.41
C ASN A 93 8.88 27.28 12.32
N ILE A 94 9.92 27.94 12.83
CA ILE A 94 11.30 27.44 12.79
C ILE A 94 11.85 27.31 14.19
N THR A 95 12.14 26.07 14.57
CA THR A 95 12.90 25.77 15.80
C THR A 95 14.38 25.68 15.45
N TRP A 96 15.16 26.68 15.88
CA TRP A 96 16.59 26.73 15.64
C TRP A 96 17.37 25.82 16.61
N CYS A 97 18.12 24.88 16.06
CA CYS A 97 18.88 23.87 16.78
C CYS A 97 20.39 24.12 16.64
N GLU A 98 21.14 24.06 17.72
CA GLU A 98 22.59 24.29 17.71
C GLU A 98 23.37 23.16 17.01
N THR A 99 22.85 21.95 17.03
CA THR A 99 23.50 20.76 16.49
C THR A 99 22.48 19.83 15.81
N GLU A 100 22.97 18.92 14.96
CA GLU A 100 22.14 17.85 14.38
C GLU A 100 21.48 16.98 15.47
N THR A 101 22.20 16.74 16.58
CA THR A 101 21.66 16.01 17.74
C THR A 101 20.46 16.73 18.35
N SER A 102 20.58 18.06 18.58
CA SER A 102 19.45 18.84 19.12
C SER A 102 18.26 18.90 18.16
N ALA A 103 18.48 18.92 16.84
CA ALA A 103 17.42 18.86 15.85
C ALA A 103 16.67 17.50 15.88
N LEU A 104 17.42 16.40 15.97
CA LEU A 104 16.82 15.06 16.10
C LEU A 104 15.98 14.93 17.38
N LEU A 105 16.51 15.38 18.51
CA LEU A 105 15.82 15.31 19.80
C LEU A 105 14.57 16.21 19.81
N ALA A 106 14.66 17.43 19.28
CA ALA A 106 13.51 18.34 19.17
C ALA A 106 12.39 17.73 18.28
N TYR A 107 12.77 17.12 17.16
CA TYR A 107 11.81 16.39 16.32
C TYR A 107 11.17 15.20 17.05
N PHE A 108 11.94 14.40 17.78
CA PHE A 108 11.40 13.25 18.52
C PHE A 108 10.46 13.70 19.65
N ASP A 109 10.79 14.76 20.36
CA ASP A 109 9.93 15.34 21.40
C ASP A 109 8.63 15.90 20.77
N TRP A 110 8.72 16.59 19.65
CA TRP A 110 7.55 17.05 18.91
C TRP A 110 6.68 15.89 18.46
N LEU A 111 7.28 14.84 17.85
CA LEU A 111 6.58 13.63 17.41
C LEU A 111 5.85 12.93 18.56
N LYS A 112 6.45 12.92 19.75
CA LYS A 112 5.85 12.36 20.95
C LYS A 112 4.69 13.20 21.47
N GLN A 113 4.79 14.52 21.42
CA GLN A 113 3.76 15.45 21.88
C GLN A 113 2.55 15.47 20.93
N TYR A 114 2.79 15.58 19.63
CA TYR A 114 1.73 15.57 18.63
C TYR A 114 1.08 14.19 18.53
N ASP A 115 1.86 13.13 18.68
CA ASP A 115 1.47 11.71 18.65
C ASP A 115 0.66 11.30 17.41
N PRO A 116 1.23 11.39 16.18
CA PRO A 116 0.54 10.98 14.97
C PRO A 116 0.39 9.45 14.88
N ASP A 117 -0.67 8.99 14.23
CA ASP A 117 -0.88 7.59 13.86
C ASP A 117 -0.15 7.24 12.56
N ILE A 118 -0.06 8.22 11.65
CA ILE A 118 0.47 8.04 10.29
C ILE A 118 1.59 9.04 10.03
N ILE A 119 2.71 8.52 9.50
CA ILE A 119 3.79 9.34 8.92
C ILE A 119 3.68 9.24 7.40
N LEU A 120 3.52 10.38 6.75
CA LEU A 120 3.51 10.54 5.29
C LEU A 120 4.84 11.10 4.82
N GLY A 121 5.22 10.84 3.59
CA GLY A 121 6.35 11.50 2.94
C GLY A 121 6.55 11.01 1.51
N TRP A 122 7.54 11.55 0.84
CA TRP A 122 7.84 11.23 -0.56
C TRP A 122 9.14 10.46 -0.68
N ASN A 123 9.10 9.19 -0.99
CA ASN A 123 10.21 8.25 -0.83
C ASN A 123 10.74 8.20 0.61
N VAL A 124 9.85 8.47 1.55
CA VAL A 124 10.17 8.71 2.96
C VAL A 124 10.85 7.52 3.63
N ILE A 125 10.52 6.30 3.21
CA ILE A 125 11.14 5.08 3.77
C ILE A 125 12.54 4.90 3.20
N GLY A 126 12.68 5.10 1.88
CA GLY A 126 13.94 4.88 1.16
C GLY A 126 14.98 5.97 1.38
N PHE A 127 14.56 7.18 1.74
CA PHE A 127 15.47 8.32 1.95
C PHE A 127 15.37 8.88 3.37
N ASP A 128 14.32 9.59 3.72
CA ASP A 128 14.24 10.36 4.96
C ASP A 128 14.44 9.51 6.23
N LEU A 129 13.65 8.46 6.38
CA LEU A 129 13.74 7.58 7.54
C LEU A 129 15.03 6.75 7.55
N ALA A 130 15.52 6.35 6.37
CA ALA A 130 16.80 5.66 6.25
C ALA A 130 17.97 6.57 6.64
N PHE A 131 17.96 7.83 6.18
CA PHE A 131 18.95 8.85 6.56
C PHE A 131 18.89 9.13 8.06
N LEU A 132 17.70 9.40 8.61
CA LEU A 132 17.54 9.68 10.06
C LEU A 132 18.01 8.51 10.92
N LYS A 133 17.72 7.26 10.52
CA LYS A 133 18.25 6.06 11.18
C LYS A 133 19.78 6.05 11.19
N TRP A 134 20.38 6.27 10.01
CA TRP A 134 21.84 6.31 9.89
C TRP A 134 22.44 7.44 10.73
N LYS A 135 21.86 8.65 10.69
CA LYS A 135 22.31 9.81 11.46
C LYS A 135 22.18 9.57 12.97
N CYS A 136 21.11 8.93 13.41
CA CYS A 136 20.96 8.51 14.81
C CYS A 136 22.07 7.55 15.26
N GLN A 137 22.46 6.61 14.40
CA GLN A 137 23.58 5.69 14.68
C GLN A 137 24.92 6.43 14.77
N GLU A 138 25.19 7.35 13.82
CA GLU A 138 26.40 8.19 13.81
C GLU A 138 26.52 9.01 15.10
N LEU A 139 25.43 9.66 15.51
CA LEU A 139 25.39 10.55 16.68
C LEU A 139 25.08 9.81 17.99
N LYS A 140 24.94 8.51 17.99
CA LYS A 140 24.59 7.66 19.13
C LYS A 140 23.30 8.08 19.84
N VAL A 141 22.32 8.53 19.07
CA VAL A 141 20.97 8.86 19.51
C VAL A 141 20.04 7.67 19.24
N PRO A 142 19.20 7.23 20.18
CA PRO A 142 18.20 6.19 19.91
C PRO A 142 17.23 6.63 18.81
N PHE A 143 16.98 5.77 17.81
CA PHE A 143 16.00 6.03 16.75
C PHE A 143 14.58 5.73 17.26
N ALA A 144 14.12 6.49 18.23
CA ALA A 144 12.91 6.24 19.03
C ALA A 144 11.67 6.94 18.45
N LEU A 145 11.24 6.54 17.25
CA LEU A 145 10.02 7.08 16.61
C LEU A 145 8.73 6.39 17.06
N GLY A 146 8.84 5.25 17.73
CA GLY A 146 7.68 4.49 18.20
C GLY A 146 7.02 5.09 19.44
N ARG A 147 5.74 4.76 19.65
CA ARG A 147 5.04 5.05 20.90
C ARG A 147 5.75 4.36 22.07
N GLY A 148 5.74 4.95 23.24
CA GLY A 148 6.49 4.44 24.40
C GLY A 148 8.01 4.53 24.29
N ASN A 149 8.56 5.38 23.42
CA ASN A 149 9.98 5.50 23.07
C ASN A 149 10.56 4.21 22.42
N GLU A 150 9.72 3.40 21.79
CA GLU A 150 10.17 2.20 21.09
C GLU A 150 11.01 2.56 19.87
N THR A 151 12.04 1.76 19.63
CA THR A 151 12.96 1.95 18.50
C THR A 151 12.31 1.53 17.17
N ALA A 152 12.39 2.39 16.18
CA ALA A 152 11.96 2.09 14.81
C ALA A 152 13.00 1.23 14.06
N THR A 153 12.54 0.42 13.14
CA THR A 153 13.37 -0.40 12.25
C THR A 153 13.06 -0.08 10.79
N ILE A 154 14.09 0.23 10.02
CA ILE A 154 14.00 0.39 8.58
C ILE A 154 14.71 -0.80 7.93
N LEU A 155 13.97 -1.54 7.11
CA LEU A 155 14.47 -2.62 6.27
C LEU A 155 14.64 -2.06 4.86
N GLU A 156 15.88 -1.87 4.45
CA GLU A 156 16.21 -1.35 3.13
C GLU A 156 15.97 -2.44 2.06
N ALA A 157 15.63 -2.02 0.85
CA ALA A 157 15.53 -2.91 -0.29
C ALA A 157 16.93 -3.43 -0.66
N GLN A 158 17.14 -4.74 -0.58
CA GLN A 158 18.46 -5.35 -0.88
C GLN A 158 18.63 -5.65 -2.36
N ASN A 159 17.53 -5.79 -3.13
CA ASN A 159 17.54 -6.15 -4.55
C ASN A 159 16.55 -5.31 -5.35
N THR A 160 16.79 -5.24 -6.66
CA THR A 160 15.83 -4.61 -7.59
C THR A 160 14.46 -5.29 -7.50
N GLY A 161 13.42 -4.50 -7.24
CA GLY A 161 12.05 -4.99 -7.07
C GLY A 161 11.61 -5.23 -5.63
N GLN A 162 12.52 -5.20 -4.65
CA GLN A 162 12.14 -5.16 -3.24
C GLN A 162 11.72 -3.75 -2.83
N ILE A 163 10.79 -3.67 -1.89
CA ILE A 163 10.30 -2.41 -1.34
C ILE A 163 10.88 -2.25 0.06
N ALA A 164 11.44 -1.08 0.35
CA ALA A 164 11.87 -0.73 1.71
C ALA A 164 10.67 -0.69 2.65
N VAL A 165 10.84 -1.15 3.89
CA VAL A 165 9.77 -1.25 4.89
C VAL A 165 10.19 -0.54 6.15
N ALA A 166 9.35 0.36 6.64
CA ALA A 166 9.49 0.96 7.96
C ALA A 166 8.60 0.23 8.97
N ARG A 167 9.14 -0.08 10.14
CA ARG A 167 8.39 -0.63 11.28
C ARG A 167 8.57 0.32 12.44
N ILE A 168 7.56 1.09 12.73
CA ILE A 168 7.51 2.07 13.82
C ILE A 168 6.42 1.61 14.79
N PRO A 169 6.76 1.10 15.97
CA PRO A 169 5.77 0.61 16.91
C PRO A 169 4.68 1.65 17.21
N GLY A 170 3.43 1.27 17.04
CA GLY A 170 2.27 2.14 17.25
C GLY A 170 1.98 3.17 16.16
N ARG A 171 2.73 3.21 15.05
CA ARG A 171 2.52 4.11 13.91
C ARG A 171 2.64 3.36 12.58
N ILE A 172 1.98 3.86 11.56
CA ILE A 172 2.15 3.38 10.17
C ILE A 172 2.84 4.43 9.31
N VAL A 173 3.55 3.98 8.27
CA VAL A 173 4.23 4.87 7.32
C VAL A 173 3.65 4.67 5.94
N LEU A 174 3.14 5.74 5.34
CA LEU A 174 2.62 5.74 3.98
C LEU A 174 3.55 6.56 3.08
N ASP A 175 4.29 5.85 2.25
CA ASP A 175 5.14 6.47 1.22
C ASP A 175 4.30 6.89 0.02
N GLY A 176 4.45 8.15 -0.43
CA GLY A 176 3.63 8.73 -1.50
C GLY A 176 3.76 8.02 -2.84
N ILE A 177 4.99 7.64 -3.23
CA ILE A 177 5.25 6.94 -4.49
C ILE A 177 4.57 5.56 -4.47
N SER A 178 4.82 4.81 -3.42
CA SER A 178 4.28 3.46 -3.27
C SER A 178 2.76 3.47 -3.13
N SER A 179 2.20 4.45 -2.42
CA SER A 179 0.75 4.60 -2.23
C SER A 179 0.04 4.93 -3.55
N LEU A 180 0.58 5.86 -4.34
CA LEU A 180 0.04 6.19 -5.66
C LEU A 180 0.09 4.99 -6.62
N ARG A 181 1.23 4.29 -6.67
CA ARG A 181 1.34 3.05 -7.47
C ARG A 181 0.35 1.98 -7.02
N GLY A 182 0.20 1.79 -5.71
CA GLY A 182 -0.78 0.87 -5.14
C GLY A 182 -2.23 1.23 -5.44
N ALA A 183 -2.52 2.52 -5.64
CA ALA A 183 -3.80 3.05 -6.07
C ALA A 183 -3.91 3.19 -7.62
N PHE A 184 -2.97 2.64 -8.38
CA PHE A 184 -2.93 2.64 -9.85
C PHE A 184 -2.90 4.03 -10.51
N TRP A 185 -2.35 5.02 -9.81
CA TRP A 185 -1.98 6.27 -10.44
C TRP A 185 -0.69 6.09 -11.23
N ASN A 186 -0.71 6.45 -12.50
CA ASN A 186 0.43 6.32 -13.40
C ASN A 186 0.94 7.69 -13.83
N PHE A 187 2.25 7.89 -13.70
CA PHE A 187 2.97 9.09 -14.13
C PHE A 187 4.21 8.67 -14.91
N ASP A 188 4.67 9.51 -15.83
CA ASP A 188 5.89 9.24 -16.60
C ASP A 188 7.10 9.05 -15.67
N HIS A 189 7.18 9.83 -14.61
CA HIS A 189 8.10 9.65 -13.50
C HIS A 189 7.49 10.17 -12.19
N TYR A 190 7.93 9.58 -11.07
CA TYR A 190 7.39 9.87 -9.72
C TYR A 190 8.21 10.90 -8.94
N ALA A 191 8.89 11.83 -9.61
CA ALA A 191 9.46 12.99 -8.91
C ALA A 191 8.33 13.86 -8.32
N LEU A 192 8.47 14.32 -7.07
CA LEU A 192 7.42 15.06 -6.37
C LEU A 192 6.92 16.27 -7.18
N ASN A 193 7.84 17.01 -7.81
CA ASN A 193 7.48 18.15 -8.63
C ASN A 193 6.58 17.78 -9.82
N ASN A 194 6.90 16.68 -10.51
CA ASN A 194 6.11 16.20 -11.65
C ASN A 194 4.69 15.82 -11.23
N VAL A 195 4.58 15.04 -10.14
CA VAL A 195 3.29 14.60 -9.63
C VAL A 195 2.47 15.76 -9.09
N ALA A 196 3.09 16.67 -8.34
CA ALA A 196 2.43 17.88 -7.85
C ALA A 196 1.89 18.75 -8.98
N LYS A 197 2.69 18.97 -10.02
CA LYS A 197 2.28 19.72 -11.22
C LYS A 197 1.08 19.07 -11.91
N GLN A 198 1.12 17.77 -12.14
CA GLN A 198 0.04 17.07 -12.83
C GLN A 198 -1.26 16.96 -12.00
N MET A 199 -1.14 16.76 -10.68
CA MET A 199 -2.31 16.55 -9.82
C MET A 199 -2.88 17.85 -9.24
N LEU A 200 -2.02 18.81 -8.89
CA LEU A 200 -2.39 20.01 -8.13
C LEU A 200 -2.29 21.29 -8.96
N GLY A 201 -1.56 21.26 -10.08
CA GLY A 201 -1.17 22.47 -10.82
C GLY A 201 -0.08 23.30 -10.13
N ASP A 202 0.54 22.76 -9.09
CA ASP A 202 1.57 23.40 -8.27
C ASP A 202 2.95 22.81 -8.54
N GLU A 203 3.99 23.61 -8.24
CA GLU A 203 5.40 23.21 -8.41
C GLU A 203 6.18 23.43 -7.10
N LYS A 204 7.35 22.80 -7.00
CA LYS A 204 8.34 23.06 -5.96
C LYS A 204 8.92 24.47 -6.07
N LEU A 205 9.32 25.06 -4.95
CA LEU A 205 9.97 26.38 -4.92
C LEU A 205 11.35 26.37 -5.60
N ILE A 206 12.06 25.25 -5.54
CA ILE A 206 13.32 25.05 -6.27
C ILE A 206 13.06 24.11 -7.44
N SER A 207 13.12 24.66 -8.67
CA SER A 207 12.97 23.92 -9.92
C SER A 207 14.32 23.88 -10.66
N GLY A 208 14.77 22.66 -11.00
CA GLY A 208 16.00 22.43 -11.80
C GLY A 208 16.79 21.23 -11.27
N GLU A 209 16.86 20.15 -12.05
CA GLU A 209 17.53 18.90 -11.60
C GLU A 209 19.05 19.02 -11.57
N SER A 210 19.66 19.87 -12.40
CA SER A 210 21.12 19.92 -12.57
C SER A 210 21.91 20.63 -11.46
N ASN A 211 21.25 21.46 -10.61
CA ASN A 211 21.93 22.24 -9.55
C ASN A 211 21.23 22.19 -8.19
N LYS A 212 20.28 21.27 -8.01
CA LYS A 212 19.46 21.22 -6.79
C LYS A 212 20.28 21.11 -5.50
N LEU A 213 21.25 20.21 -5.46
CA LEU A 213 22.10 20.00 -4.27
C LEU A 213 22.97 21.23 -3.96
N GLU A 214 23.49 21.89 -4.99
CA GLU A 214 24.27 23.12 -4.82
C GLU A 214 23.39 24.25 -4.30
N GLU A 215 22.17 24.37 -4.79
CA GLU A 215 21.22 25.38 -4.34
C GLU A 215 20.78 25.16 -2.88
N ILE A 216 20.50 23.91 -2.48
CA ILE A 216 20.21 23.55 -1.08
C ILE A 216 21.39 23.91 -0.17
N ARG A 217 22.63 23.59 -0.59
CA ARG A 217 23.85 23.97 0.15
C ARG A 217 24.02 25.47 0.24
N ARG A 218 23.79 26.19 -0.85
CA ARG A 218 23.87 27.64 -0.88
C ARG A 218 22.83 28.25 0.07
N GLN A 219 21.57 27.83 -0.02
CA GLN A 219 20.50 28.34 0.86
C GLN A 219 20.78 28.03 2.34
N TYR A 220 21.30 26.85 2.67
CA TYR A 220 21.67 26.53 4.05
C TYR A 220 22.70 27.50 4.63
N ILE A 221 23.61 28.03 3.79
CA ILE A 221 24.64 28.98 4.20
C ILE A 221 24.13 30.41 4.14
N GLU A 222 23.46 30.82 3.06
CA GLU A 222 23.14 32.19 2.76
C GLU A 222 21.74 32.64 3.19
N ASP A 223 20.76 31.71 3.12
CA ASP A 223 19.34 31.96 3.40
C ASP A 223 18.64 30.72 4.00
N PRO A 224 18.96 30.35 5.24
CA PRO A 224 18.39 29.15 5.86
C PRO A 224 16.87 29.23 6.06
N GLU A 225 16.28 30.41 6.10
CA GLU A 225 14.82 30.60 6.16
C GLU A 225 14.15 30.20 4.83
N ALA A 226 14.76 30.54 3.70
CA ALA A 226 14.30 30.08 2.39
C ALA A 226 14.40 28.54 2.27
N LEU A 227 15.46 27.93 2.81
CA LEU A 227 15.59 26.48 2.87
C LEU A 227 14.50 25.84 3.76
N ALA A 228 14.20 26.45 4.91
CA ALA A 228 13.13 25.98 5.79
C ALA A 228 11.75 26.06 5.09
N ALA A 229 11.49 27.16 4.40
CA ALA A 229 10.26 27.34 3.63
C ALA A 229 10.14 26.30 2.49
N TYR A 230 11.27 26.01 1.81
CA TYR A 230 11.34 24.98 0.77
C TYR A 230 11.03 23.59 1.34
N ASN A 231 11.71 23.18 2.42
CA ASN A 231 11.51 21.90 3.10
C ASN A 231 10.04 21.74 3.57
N LEU A 232 9.47 22.78 4.14
CA LEU A 232 8.07 22.78 4.57
C LEU A 232 7.09 22.70 3.39
N GLN A 233 7.42 23.33 2.26
CA GLN A 233 6.59 23.26 1.06
C GLN A 233 6.53 21.84 0.50
N ASP A 234 7.64 21.08 0.53
CA ASP A 234 7.65 19.68 0.11
C ASP A 234 6.70 18.82 0.99
N CYS A 235 6.71 19.01 2.33
CA CYS A 235 5.74 18.39 3.22
C CYS A 235 4.28 18.73 2.85
N LYS A 236 4.00 20.01 2.57
CA LYS A 236 2.64 20.46 2.19
C LYS A 236 2.18 19.89 0.86
N LEU A 237 3.07 19.81 -0.14
CA LEU A 237 2.76 19.20 -1.43
C LEU A 237 2.40 17.70 -1.27
N VAL A 238 3.17 16.97 -0.47
CA VAL A 238 2.87 15.56 -0.16
C VAL A 238 1.49 15.43 0.48
N ALA A 239 1.19 16.20 1.52
CA ALA A 239 -0.10 16.16 2.20
C ALA A 239 -1.27 16.46 1.25
N ARG A 240 -1.12 17.44 0.35
CA ARG A 240 -2.12 17.80 -0.66
C ARG A 240 -2.31 16.71 -1.72
N ILE A 241 -1.24 16.02 -2.14
CA ILE A 241 -1.31 14.86 -3.03
C ILE A 241 -2.09 13.73 -2.35
N PHE A 242 -1.78 13.42 -1.09
CA PHE A 242 -2.50 12.41 -0.31
C PHE A 242 -3.99 12.74 -0.19
N ALA A 243 -4.33 14.00 0.08
CA ALA A 243 -5.72 14.45 0.15
C ALA A 243 -6.42 14.38 -1.22
N LYS A 244 -5.75 14.82 -2.31
CA LYS A 244 -6.31 14.81 -3.66
C LYS A 244 -6.62 13.41 -4.18
N ALA A 245 -5.74 12.46 -3.91
CA ALA A 245 -5.89 11.06 -4.32
C ALA A 245 -6.59 10.20 -3.25
N ASP A 246 -6.94 10.78 -2.10
CA ASP A 246 -7.58 10.12 -0.95
C ASP A 246 -6.85 8.84 -0.50
N LEU A 247 -5.52 8.90 -0.46
CA LEU A 247 -4.65 7.73 -0.26
C LEU A 247 -4.73 7.14 1.14
N ILE A 248 -5.01 7.95 2.17
CA ILE A 248 -5.18 7.45 3.54
C ILE A 248 -6.42 6.56 3.60
N ASN A 249 -7.57 7.07 3.18
CA ASN A 249 -8.82 6.30 3.18
C ASN A 249 -8.71 5.06 2.28
N PHE A 250 -8.12 5.21 1.10
CA PHE A 250 -7.83 4.07 0.22
C PHE A 250 -7.03 2.96 0.94
N SER A 251 -5.97 3.32 1.67
CA SER A 251 -5.13 2.37 2.41
C SER A 251 -5.89 1.70 3.56
N LEU A 252 -6.72 2.45 4.27
CA LEU A 252 -7.57 1.93 5.35
C LEU A 252 -8.64 0.97 4.81
N GLU A 253 -9.33 1.34 3.73
CA GLU A 253 -10.36 0.48 3.13
C GLU A 253 -9.74 -0.81 2.57
N ARG A 254 -8.55 -0.72 1.96
CA ARG A 254 -7.81 -1.91 1.55
C ARG A 254 -7.48 -2.82 2.74
N ALA A 255 -7.00 -2.24 3.85
CA ALA A 255 -6.72 -3.00 5.07
C ALA A 255 -8.00 -3.65 5.66
N ARG A 256 -9.11 -2.93 5.69
CA ARG A 256 -10.42 -3.45 6.15
C ARG A 256 -10.91 -4.64 5.32
N MET A 257 -10.71 -4.60 4.02
CA MET A 257 -11.16 -5.68 3.13
C MET A 257 -10.23 -6.89 3.15
N THR A 258 -8.92 -6.68 3.25
CA THR A 258 -7.93 -7.74 3.08
C THR A 258 -7.37 -8.28 4.39
N GLY A 259 -7.55 -7.58 5.52
CA GLY A 259 -6.92 -7.91 6.79
C GLY A 259 -5.41 -7.65 6.84
N LEU A 260 -4.84 -7.06 5.79
CA LEU A 260 -3.43 -6.66 5.78
C LEU A 260 -3.23 -5.34 6.50
N ALA A 261 -2.00 -5.08 6.98
CA ALA A 261 -1.64 -3.78 7.53
C ALA A 261 -1.80 -2.67 6.47
N ALA A 262 -2.24 -1.47 6.88
CA ALA A 262 -2.56 -0.38 5.98
C ALA A 262 -1.31 0.14 5.23
N ASP A 263 -0.12 0.06 5.85
CA ASP A 263 1.17 0.42 5.28
C ASP A 263 1.84 -0.73 4.49
N ARG A 264 1.21 -1.90 4.40
CA ARG A 264 1.77 -3.00 3.63
C ARG A 264 1.71 -2.70 2.14
N GLN A 265 2.88 -2.50 1.55
CA GLN A 265 3.02 -2.30 0.11
C GLN A 265 2.93 -3.64 -0.64
N GLY A 266 2.30 -3.63 -1.83
CA GLY A 266 2.08 -4.86 -2.60
C GLY A 266 1.13 -5.83 -1.88
N GLY A 267 1.45 -7.14 -1.94
CA GLY A 267 0.78 -8.15 -1.13
C GLY A 267 -0.55 -8.65 -1.70
N SER A 268 -0.78 -8.57 -3.01
CA SER A 268 -2.00 -9.13 -3.64
C SER A 268 -2.15 -10.63 -3.35
N VAL A 269 -1.05 -11.39 -3.32
CA VAL A 269 -1.06 -12.81 -2.93
C VAL A 269 -1.48 -12.96 -1.47
N ALA A 270 -0.90 -12.17 -0.55
CA ALA A 270 -1.27 -12.24 0.85
C ALA A 270 -2.72 -11.78 1.10
N ALA A 271 -3.22 -10.79 0.32
CA ALA A 271 -4.62 -10.39 0.36
C ALA A 271 -5.56 -11.52 -0.08
N PHE A 272 -5.18 -12.21 -1.17
CA PHE A 272 -5.90 -13.38 -1.63
C PHE A 272 -5.91 -14.50 -0.57
N ASP A 273 -4.76 -14.82 -0.01
CA ASP A 273 -4.64 -15.82 1.06
C ASP A 273 -5.54 -15.48 2.26
N ASN A 274 -5.55 -14.22 2.71
CA ASN A 274 -6.42 -13.79 3.82
C ASN A 274 -7.92 -13.94 3.52
N LEU A 275 -8.32 -13.75 2.27
CA LEU A 275 -9.73 -13.89 1.87
C LEU A 275 -10.12 -15.35 1.61
N TYR A 276 -9.22 -16.13 1.02
CA TYR A 276 -9.52 -17.45 0.48
C TYR A 276 -9.29 -18.59 1.51
N LEU A 277 -8.14 -18.60 2.21
CA LEU A 277 -7.76 -19.69 3.11
C LEU A 277 -8.79 -19.98 4.21
N PRO A 278 -9.35 -18.96 4.92
CA PRO A 278 -10.31 -19.26 5.98
C PRO A 278 -11.56 -19.97 5.44
N GLN A 279 -11.99 -19.67 4.24
CA GLN A 279 -13.12 -20.31 3.61
C GLN A 279 -12.76 -21.73 3.17
N LEU A 280 -11.59 -21.92 2.56
CA LEU A 280 -11.08 -23.24 2.18
C LEU A 280 -11.03 -24.20 3.38
N HIS A 281 -10.51 -23.72 4.51
CA HIS A 281 -10.44 -24.52 5.75
C HIS A 281 -11.82 -24.93 6.27
N ARG A 282 -12.84 -24.08 6.11
CA ARG A 282 -14.22 -24.40 6.51
C ARG A 282 -14.90 -25.43 5.60
N HIS A 283 -14.40 -25.62 4.39
CA HIS A 283 -14.79 -26.72 3.52
C HIS A 283 -13.98 -28.00 3.77
N GLY A 284 -13.09 -28.02 4.77
CA GLY A 284 -12.31 -29.18 5.14
C GLY A 284 -11.04 -29.41 4.32
N TYR A 285 -10.63 -28.45 3.48
CA TYR A 285 -9.44 -28.54 2.65
C TYR A 285 -8.27 -27.77 3.26
N VAL A 286 -7.06 -28.21 2.96
CA VAL A 286 -5.80 -27.56 3.31
C VAL A 286 -5.10 -27.19 2.01
N ALA A 287 -4.64 -25.94 1.92
CA ALA A 287 -3.90 -25.48 0.75
C ALA A 287 -2.50 -26.10 0.71
N ALA A 288 -2.01 -26.34 -0.49
CA ALA A 288 -0.64 -26.77 -0.72
C ALA A 288 0.39 -25.69 -0.34
N ASP A 289 1.65 -26.10 -0.16
CA ASP A 289 2.75 -25.16 0.05
C ASP A 289 3.07 -24.37 -1.23
N VAL A 290 3.60 -23.17 -1.04
CA VAL A 290 4.07 -22.35 -2.17
C VAL A 290 5.15 -23.10 -2.93
N GLY A 291 5.01 -23.19 -4.25
CA GLY A 291 5.95 -23.88 -5.13
C GLY A 291 5.72 -25.37 -5.31
N SER A 292 4.76 -25.99 -4.62
CA SER A 292 4.44 -27.41 -4.81
C SER A 292 3.90 -27.75 -6.21
N MET A 293 3.35 -26.76 -6.93
CA MET A 293 2.79 -26.86 -8.29
C MET A 293 3.71 -26.25 -9.37
N MET A 294 5.01 -26.29 -9.18
CA MET A 294 5.99 -25.69 -10.13
C MET A 294 6.13 -26.44 -11.46
N ASN A 295 5.07 -26.83 -12.13
CA ASN A 295 5.12 -27.34 -13.50
C ASN A 295 4.66 -26.25 -14.51
N SER A 296 5.55 -25.66 -15.03
CA SER A 296 6.09 -24.95 -16.19
C SER A 296 5.21 -24.67 -17.43
N ALA A 297 3.91 -24.76 -17.42
CA ALA A 297 3.11 -24.26 -18.52
C ALA A 297 2.83 -22.76 -18.26
N SER A 298 3.38 -21.89 -19.11
CA SER A 298 3.06 -20.47 -19.10
C SER A 298 1.61 -20.26 -19.57
N SER A 299 0.82 -19.52 -18.82
CA SER A 299 -0.48 -19.04 -19.30
C SER A 299 -0.26 -17.91 -20.30
N PRO A 300 -0.99 -17.87 -21.43
CA PRO A 300 -0.95 -16.72 -22.32
C PRO A 300 -1.44 -15.47 -21.58
N GLY A 301 -0.85 -14.31 -21.89
CA GLY A 301 -1.29 -13.00 -21.40
C GLY A 301 -2.68 -12.61 -21.93
N GLY A 302 -3.05 -11.33 -21.74
CA GLY A 302 -4.26 -10.77 -22.32
C GLY A 302 -4.22 -10.79 -23.86
N TYR A 303 -5.38 -10.87 -24.49
CA TYR A 303 -5.48 -10.77 -25.96
C TYR A 303 -5.26 -9.34 -26.41
N VAL A 304 -4.41 -9.17 -27.39
CA VAL A 304 -4.20 -7.90 -28.08
C VAL A 304 -4.62 -8.09 -29.53
N MET A 305 -5.62 -7.34 -29.95
CA MET A 305 -6.07 -7.35 -31.34
C MET A 305 -5.06 -6.63 -32.22
N ASP A 306 -4.88 -7.13 -33.44
CA ASP A 306 -4.08 -6.44 -34.46
C ASP A 306 -4.74 -5.11 -34.81
N SER A 307 -3.95 -4.06 -34.93
CA SER A 307 -4.46 -2.76 -35.38
C SER A 307 -4.57 -2.70 -36.89
N THR A 308 -5.68 -2.12 -37.37
CA THR A 308 -5.87 -1.80 -38.79
C THR A 308 -5.83 -0.26 -38.90
N PRO A 309 -4.67 0.36 -39.16
CA PRO A 309 -4.58 1.81 -39.28
C PRO A 309 -5.41 2.35 -40.44
N GLY A 310 -6.14 3.46 -40.24
CA GLY A 310 -6.96 4.07 -41.28
C GLY A 310 -7.82 5.21 -40.72
N LEU A 311 -8.60 5.80 -41.63
CA LEU A 311 -9.65 6.78 -41.30
C LEU A 311 -11.00 6.06 -41.34
N TYR A 312 -11.68 6.06 -40.22
CA TYR A 312 -12.96 5.34 -40.08
C TYR A 312 -14.07 6.32 -39.70
N ASN A 313 -15.25 6.15 -40.30
CA ASN A 313 -16.47 6.83 -39.91
C ASN A 313 -17.28 5.94 -38.99
N ASN A 314 -17.93 6.53 -37.98
CA ASN A 314 -18.84 5.83 -37.04
C ASN A 314 -18.14 4.68 -36.27
N VAL A 315 -17.10 5.00 -35.51
CA VAL A 315 -16.38 4.04 -34.66
C VAL A 315 -17.19 3.74 -33.41
N LEU A 316 -17.45 2.47 -33.12
CA LEU A 316 -18.01 1.99 -31.86
C LEU A 316 -16.87 1.56 -30.92
N VAL A 317 -16.86 2.06 -29.70
CA VAL A 317 -15.92 1.65 -28.66
C VAL A 317 -16.70 0.84 -27.64
N LEU A 318 -16.38 -0.44 -27.51
CA LEU A 318 -16.99 -1.36 -26.56
C LEU A 318 -15.98 -1.75 -25.49
N ASP A 319 -16.44 -1.82 -24.22
CA ASP A 319 -15.63 -2.28 -23.10
C ASP A 319 -16.42 -3.26 -22.22
N PHE A 320 -15.79 -4.36 -21.83
CA PHE A 320 -16.39 -5.34 -20.95
C PHE A 320 -16.27 -4.90 -19.49
N LYS A 321 -17.41 -4.75 -18.83
CA LYS A 321 -17.42 -4.42 -17.38
C LYS A 321 -16.72 -5.51 -16.57
N SER A 322 -15.47 -5.23 -16.13
CA SER A 322 -14.68 -6.13 -15.29
C SER A 322 -14.54 -7.54 -15.89
N LEU A 323 -13.94 -7.66 -17.08
CA LEU A 323 -13.89 -8.89 -17.88
C LEU A 323 -13.47 -10.12 -17.08
N TYR A 324 -12.29 -10.14 -16.46
CA TYR A 324 -11.79 -11.31 -15.72
C TYR A 324 -12.63 -11.66 -14.48
N PRO A 325 -13.06 -10.73 -13.63
CA PRO A 325 -14.03 -11.02 -12.58
C PRO A 325 -15.35 -11.63 -13.10
N SER A 326 -15.85 -11.15 -14.24
CA SER A 326 -17.06 -11.72 -14.87
C SER A 326 -16.84 -13.17 -15.32
N ILE A 327 -15.70 -13.45 -15.96
CA ILE A 327 -15.30 -14.80 -16.38
C ILE A 327 -15.21 -15.74 -15.17
N ILE A 328 -14.52 -15.34 -14.11
CA ILE A 328 -14.40 -16.14 -12.87
C ILE A 328 -15.77 -16.52 -12.33
N ARG A 329 -16.70 -15.57 -12.26
CA ARG A 329 -18.06 -15.80 -11.74
C ARG A 329 -18.88 -16.72 -12.64
N THR A 330 -18.83 -16.49 -13.94
CA THR A 330 -19.67 -17.19 -14.93
C THR A 330 -19.22 -18.63 -15.11
N PHE A 331 -17.92 -18.83 -15.26
CA PHE A 331 -17.33 -20.15 -15.53
C PHE A 331 -16.85 -20.87 -14.27
N LYS A 332 -17.17 -20.33 -13.08
CA LYS A 332 -16.87 -20.94 -11.77
C LYS A 332 -15.39 -21.25 -11.58
N ILE A 333 -14.50 -20.44 -12.16
CA ILE A 333 -13.06 -20.65 -12.07
C ILE A 333 -12.59 -20.46 -10.62
N ASP A 334 -12.12 -21.54 -10.01
CA ASP A 334 -11.83 -21.61 -8.58
C ASP A 334 -10.79 -22.70 -8.27
N PRO A 335 -9.80 -22.45 -7.38
CA PRO A 335 -8.83 -23.47 -6.98
C PRO A 335 -9.45 -24.73 -6.35
N MET A 336 -10.37 -24.58 -5.40
CA MET A 336 -11.08 -25.72 -4.80
C MET A 336 -12.00 -26.39 -5.82
N GLY A 337 -12.74 -25.60 -6.60
CA GLY A 337 -13.62 -26.10 -7.65
C GLY A 337 -12.89 -26.92 -8.72
N LEU A 338 -11.64 -26.53 -9.05
CA LEU A 338 -10.77 -27.32 -9.92
C LEU A 338 -10.37 -28.65 -9.28
N ALA A 339 -9.94 -28.64 -8.02
CA ALA A 339 -9.56 -29.86 -7.31
C ALA A 339 -10.73 -30.86 -7.20
N VAL A 340 -11.92 -30.38 -6.88
CA VAL A 340 -13.14 -31.18 -6.80
C VAL A 340 -13.52 -31.74 -8.17
N GLY A 341 -13.50 -30.91 -9.22
CA GLY A 341 -13.85 -31.32 -10.57
C GLY A 341 -12.93 -32.40 -11.15
N LEU A 342 -11.61 -32.24 -10.94
CA LEU A 342 -10.61 -33.23 -11.39
C LEU A 342 -10.68 -34.54 -10.57
N SER A 343 -10.97 -34.48 -9.27
CA SER A 343 -11.14 -35.70 -8.44
C SER A 343 -12.36 -36.48 -8.87
N ALA A 344 -13.47 -35.82 -9.15
CA ALA A 344 -14.69 -36.43 -9.63
C ALA A 344 -14.53 -37.16 -10.97
N GLU A 345 -13.76 -36.58 -11.88
CA GLU A 345 -13.44 -37.19 -13.17
C GLU A 345 -12.63 -38.48 -12.99
N ASN A 346 -11.66 -38.49 -12.06
CA ASN A 346 -10.86 -39.66 -11.76
C ASN A 346 -11.66 -40.77 -11.06
N ASP A 347 -12.58 -40.41 -10.16
CA ASP A 347 -13.38 -41.33 -9.38
C ASP A 347 -14.68 -41.76 -10.08
N LYS A 348 -14.94 -41.22 -11.30
CA LYS A 348 -16.17 -41.41 -12.09
C LYS A 348 -17.45 -41.03 -11.35
N GLU A 349 -17.35 -40.09 -10.44
CA GLU A 349 -18.50 -39.49 -9.79
C GLU A 349 -19.23 -38.51 -10.74
N LEU A 350 -20.56 -38.56 -10.70
CA LEU A 350 -21.39 -37.62 -11.48
C LEU A 350 -21.46 -36.27 -10.75
N ILE A 351 -20.41 -35.47 -10.90
CA ILE A 351 -20.41 -34.06 -10.47
C ILE A 351 -20.64 -33.16 -11.68
N ASP A 352 -21.57 -32.22 -11.58
CA ASP A 352 -21.77 -31.21 -12.62
C ASP A 352 -20.58 -30.24 -12.65
N THR A 353 -19.86 -30.24 -13.78
CA THR A 353 -18.67 -29.44 -13.99
C THR A 353 -18.81 -28.48 -15.17
N ILE A 354 -18.01 -27.42 -15.14
CA ILE A 354 -17.84 -26.49 -16.26
C ILE A 354 -16.44 -26.71 -16.82
N PRO A 355 -16.31 -27.04 -18.12
CA PRO A 355 -14.99 -27.23 -18.72
C PRO A 355 -14.24 -25.91 -18.85
N GLY A 356 -12.95 -25.95 -18.48
CA GLY A 356 -11.97 -24.90 -18.70
C GLY A 356 -10.98 -25.24 -19.78
N PHE A 357 -9.84 -24.55 -19.78
CA PHE A 357 -8.73 -24.81 -20.69
C PHE A 357 -7.68 -25.70 -20.03
N LEU A 358 -6.89 -26.41 -20.82
CA LEU A 358 -5.90 -27.38 -20.39
C LEU A 358 -6.52 -28.53 -19.55
N ASP A 359 -7.64 -29.05 -20.05
CA ASP A 359 -8.40 -30.14 -19.42
C ASP A 359 -8.90 -29.82 -17.99
N ALA A 360 -9.09 -28.53 -17.69
CA ALA A 360 -9.65 -28.10 -16.42
C ALA A 360 -11.15 -28.44 -16.34
N GLN A 361 -11.57 -28.92 -15.18
CA GLN A 361 -12.98 -29.15 -14.86
C GLN A 361 -13.29 -28.39 -13.55
N PHE A 362 -14.21 -27.44 -13.61
CA PHE A 362 -14.59 -26.64 -12.43
C PHE A 362 -15.93 -27.11 -11.89
N SER A 363 -15.99 -27.45 -10.60
CA SER A 363 -17.26 -27.79 -9.95
C SER A 363 -18.23 -26.61 -10.03
N ARG A 364 -19.45 -26.88 -10.51
CA ARG A 364 -20.51 -25.86 -10.60
C ARG A 364 -21.01 -25.42 -9.23
N GLU A 365 -21.03 -26.32 -8.25
CA GLU A 365 -21.61 -26.10 -6.93
C GLU A 365 -20.55 -25.80 -5.86
N GLN A 366 -19.44 -26.54 -5.84
CA GLN A 366 -18.41 -26.42 -4.84
C GLN A 366 -17.29 -25.47 -5.30
N HIS A 367 -17.41 -24.22 -4.93
CA HIS A 367 -16.44 -23.17 -5.27
C HIS A 367 -16.45 -22.03 -4.26
N ILE A 368 -15.34 -21.33 -4.09
CA ILE A 368 -15.16 -20.21 -3.16
C ILE A 368 -15.00 -18.87 -3.91
N LEU A 369 -14.04 -18.80 -4.84
CA LEU A 369 -13.67 -17.55 -5.49
C LEU A 369 -14.81 -16.86 -6.25
N PRO A 370 -15.68 -17.56 -7.00
CA PRO A 370 -16.85 -16.94 -7.63
C PRO A 370 -17.79 -16.27 -6.63
N GLY A 371 -17.94 -16.84 -5.44
CA GLY A 371 -18.69 -16.27 -4.32
C GLY A 371 -18.04 -14.99 -3.79
N LEU A 372 -16.73 -15.02 -3.54
CA LEU A 372 -15.96 -13.85 -3.10
C LEU A 372 -16.04 -12.70 -4.11
N VAL A 373 -15.85 -13.00 -5.40
CA VAL A 373 -15.96 -12.00 -6.47
C VAL A 373 -17.38 -11.40 -6.52
N THR A 374 -18.41 -12.23 -6.33
CA THR A 374 -19.81 -11.76 -6.31
C THR A 374 -20.05 -10.81 -5.12
N GLN A 375 -19.56 -11.16 -3.95
CA GLN A 375 -19.66 -10.30 -2.76
C GLN A 375 -18.96 -8.96 -3.00
N LEU A 376 -17.70 -8.98 -3.43
CA LEU A 376 -16.95 -7.76 -3.73
C LEU A 376 -17.62 -6.90 -4.82
N TRP A 377 -18.24 -7.54 -5.81
CA TRP A 377 -18.98 -6.82 -6.83
C TRP A 377 -20.19 -6.07 -6.25
N ASN A 378 -20.97 -6.72 -5.41
CA ASN A 378 -22.12 -6.11 -4.74
C ASN A 378 -21.67 -4.98 -3.81
N ASP A 379 -20.61 -5.19 -3.02
CA ASP A 379 -20.03 -4.18 -2.14
C ASP A 379 -19.55 -2.95 -2.94
N ARG A 380 -18.95 -3.17 -4.12
CA ARG A 380 -18.54 -2.09 -5.02
C ARG A 380 -19.72 -1.31 -5.57
N ASP A 381 -20.80 -1.98 -5.96
CA ASP A 381 -22.01 -1.31 -6.45
C ASP A 381 -22.70 -0.50 -5.32
N HIS A 382 -22.64 -0.99 -4.08
CA HIS A 382 -23.09 -0.23 -2.90
C HIS A 382 -22.20 1.00 -2.65
N ALA A 383 -20.88 0.85 -2.68
CA ALA A 383 -19.93 1.95 -2.53
C ALA A 383 -20.14 3.05 -3.60
N LYS A 384 -20.40 2.66 -4.86
CA LYS A 384 -20.73 3.62 -5.93
C LYS A 384 -22.02 4.38 -5.66
N LYS A 385 -23.07 3.69 -5.21
CA LYS A 385 -24.34 4.34 -4.84
C LYS A 385 -24.18 5.32 -3.66
N ALA A 386 -23.34 4.94 -2.69
CA ALA A 386 -23.00 5.79 -1.55
C ALA A 386 -21.99 6.91 -1.90
N LYS A 387 -21.48 6.96 -3.14
CA LYS A 387 -20.42 7.87 -3.59
C LYS A 387 -19.11 7.74 -2.79
N ASP A 388 -18.85 6.55 -2.23
CA ASP A 388 -17.60 6.19 -1.56
C ASP A 388 -16.57 5.78 -2.62
N ALA A 389 -15.84 6.76 -3.13
CA ALA A 389 -14.87 6.56 -4.19
C ALA A 389 -13.65 5.74 -3.72
N PRO A 390 -13.05 5.97 -2.54
CA PRO A 390 -11.93 5.17 -2.03
C PRO A 390 -12.28 3.68 -1.91
N LEU A 391 -13.40 3.37 -1.28
CA LEU A 391 -13.87 1.98 -1.12
C LEU A 391 -14.14 1.34 -2.49
N SER A 392 -14.87 2.01 -3.38
CA SER A 392 -15.16 1.51 -4.73
C SER A 392 -13.88 1.23 -5.53
N HIS A 393 -12.87 2.09 -5.37
CA HIS A 393 -11.57 1.94 -6.05
C HIS A 393 -10.77 0.78 -5.47
N ALA A 394 -10.68 0.68 -4.16
CA ALA A 394 -9.99 -0.42 -3.49
C ALA A 394 -10.58 -1.78 -3.86
N ILE A 395 -11.92 -1.91 -3.87
CA ILE A 395 -12.59 -3.14 -4.29
C ILE A 395 -12.26 -3.49 -5.75
N LYS A 396 -12.26 -2.50 -6.65
CA LYS A 396 -11.90 -2.72 -8.07
C LYS A 396 -10.50 -3.30 -8.21
N ILE A 397 -9.54 -2.76 -7.47
CA ILE A 397 -8.14 -3.21 -7.50
C ILE A 397 -8.04 -4.64 -7.00
N ILE A 398 -8.66 -4.97 -5.87
CA ILE A 398 -8.63 -6.32 -5.29
C ILE A 398 -9.22 -7.34 -6.28
N MET A 399 -10.40 -7.07 -6.83
CA MET A 399 -11.06 -7.96 -7.78
C MET A 399 -10.21 -8.21 -9.03
N ASN A 400 -9.58 -7.17 -9.57
CA ASN A 400 -8.76 -7.29 -10.78
C ASN A 400 -7.41 -7.98 -10.50
N SER A 401 -6.92 -7.96 -9.26
CA SER A 401 -5.67 -8.61 -8.90
C SER A 401 -5.75 -10.14 -8.86
N PHE A 402 -6.93 -10.74 -8.72
CA PHE A 402 -7.10 -12.18 -8.55
C PHE A 402 -6.55 -13.01 -9.71
N TYR A 403 -6.72 -12.54 -10.95
CA TYR A 403 -6.10 -13.19 -12.09
C TYR A 403 -4.55 -13.20 -11.98
N GLY A 404 -3.95 -12.04 -11.72
CA GLY A 404 -2.49 -11.94 -11.56
C GLY A 404 -1.95 -12.77 -10.40
N VAL A 405 -2.72 -12.91 -9.31
CA VAL A 405 -2.39 -13.74 -8.17
C VAL A 405 -2.38 -15.22 -8.55
N LEU A 406 -3.44 -15.72 -9.19
CA LEU A 406 -3.55 -17.11 -9.63
C LEU A 406 -2.53 -17.50 -10.72
N GLY A 407 -2.04 -16.51 -11.48
CA GLY A 407 -0.97 -16.66 -12.47
C GLY A 407 0.45 -16.47 -11.91
N SER A 408 0.60 -16.17 -10.61
CA SER A 408 1.89 -15.91 -9.98
C SER A 408 2.46 -17.16 -9.30
N SER A 409 3.70 -17.53 -9.61
CA SER A 409 4.41 -18.64 -8.96
C SER A 409 4.64 -18.44 -7.45
N GLY A 410 4.54 -17.21 -6.96
CA GLY A 410 4.57 -16.90 -5.53
C GLY A 410 3.26 -17.18 -4.79
N CYS A 411 2.19 -17.55 -5.50
CA CYS A 411 0.91 -17.93 -4.92
C CYS A 411 0.82 -19.44 -4.72
N ARG A 412 0.36 -19.88 -3.57
CA ARG A 412 0.12 -21.32 -3.28
C ARG A 412 -0.97 -21.95 -4.13
N PHE A 413 -1.84 -21.13 -4.71
CA PHE A 413 -2.90 -21.53 -5.64
C PHE A 413 -2.51 -21.33 -7.11
N PHE A 414 -1.23 -21.08 -7.38
CA PHE A 414 -0.73 -21.01 -8.76
C PHE A 414 -1.04 -22.29 -9.50
N ASN A 415 -1.80 -22.18 -10.59
CA ASN A 415 -2.09 -23.30 -11.48
C ASN A 415 -2.33 -22.77 -12.91
N PRO A 416 -1.58 -23.25 -13.92
CA PRO A 416 -1.77 -22.86 -15.33
C PRO A 416 -3.19 -23.07 -15.86
N GLN A 417 -3.91 -24.09 -15.37
CA GLN A 417 -5.29 -24.36 -15.76
C GLN A 417 -6.24 -23.23 -15.33
N LEU A 418 -6.03 -22.67 -14.10
CA LEU A 418 -6.80 -21.53 -13.61
C LEU A 418 -6.54 -20.28 -14.45
N ALA A 419 -5.27 -19.91 -14.58
CA ALA A 419 -4.90 -18.68 -15.29
C ALA A 419 -5.25 -18.76 -16.78
N SER A 420 -5.00 -19.90 -17.44
CA SER A 420 -5.36 -20.10 -18.87
C SER A 420 -6.86 -20.11 -19.08
N SER A 421 -7.64 -20.66 -18.14
CA SER A 421 -9.11 -20.65 -18.26
C SER A 421 -9.68 -19.24 -18.17
N ILE A 422 -9.05 -18.32 -17.41
CA ILE A 422 -9.46 -16.92 -17.38
C ILE A 422 -9.08 -16.21 -18.69
N THR A 423 -7.81 -16.30 -19.11
CA THR A 423 -7.31 -15.52 -20.24
C THR A 423 -7.85 -16.02 -21.58
N ARG A 424 -7.82 -17.33 -21.83
CA ARG A 424 -8.31 -17.90 -23.11
C ARG A 424 -9.82 -17.73 -23.28
N ARG A 425 -10.59 -17.80 -22.17
CA ARG A 425 -12.01 -17.47 -22.24
C ARG A 425 -12.23 -15.98 -22.58
N GLY A 426 -11.36 -15.09 -22.05
CA GLY A 426 -11.35 -13.68 -22.44
C GLY A 426 -11.02 -13.49 -23.93
N HIS A 427 -10.06 -14.27 -24.47
CA HIS A 427 -9.73 -14.24 -25.92
C HIS A 427 -10.94 -14.62 -26.77
N GLU A 428 -11.61 -15.74 -26.46
CA GLU A 428 -12.83 -16.17 -27.18
C GLU A 428 -13.90 -15.08 -27.18
N ILE A 429 -14.23 -14.53 -26.00
CA ILE A 429 -15.26 -13.50 -25.87
C ILE A 429 -14.92 -12.25 -26.67
N ILE A 430 -13.65 -11.79 -26.63
CA ILE A 430 -13.21 -10.62 -27.38
C ILE A 430 -13.28 -10.89 -28.87
N GLN A 431 -12.81 -12.05 -29.33
CA GLN A 431 -12.85 -12.42 -30.76
C GLN A 431 -14.27 -12.58 -31.31
N GLU A 432 -15.20 -13.13 -30.52
CA GLU A 432 -16.61 -13.23 -30.90
C GLU A 432 -17.33 -11.89 -30.93
N THR A 433 -16.81 -10.88 -30.20
CA THR A 433 -17.42 -9.54 -30.09
C THR A 433 -16.90 -8.60 -31.16
N ALA A 434 -15.67 -8.79 -31.66
CA ALA A 434 -15.01 -7.95 -32.66
C ALA A 434 -15.48 -8.28 -34.07
#